data_ccfb0d0e920e719950039303a8dd2827
#
_entry.id   ccfb0d0e920e719950039303a8dd2827
#
_cell.length_a   1.000
_cell.length_b   1.000
_cell.length_c   1.000
_cell.angle_alpha   90.00
_cell.angle_beta   90.00
_cell.angle_gamma   90.00
#
_symmetry.space_group_name_H-M   'P 1'
#
loop_
_entity.id
_entity.type
_entity.pdbx_description
1 polymer ?
#
loop_
_entity_poly.entity_id
_entity_poly.type
_entity_poly.pdbx_seq_one_letter_code
_entity_poly.pdbx_strand_id
1 'polypeptide(L)'
;LLDTEKKEELKNLGFNFNQSLVNRSGAQRTESRGLDRYYDKSYFRIHYTSTGRNAVDPTDQNSNNIPDYIETIAETFETVSSRFHNQMGFILPPGDGDYGSNFDNGGSDHYDIYIRQLASNFYGYVQFEQYASGNGDNETTSGVTEKNAITSYMAMRNSYKNFNLLSEIE
;
A
#
# COMPACT_ATOMS: atom_id res chain seq x y z
N LEU A 1 21.21 -1.62 -9.11
CA LEU A 1 20.82 -2.98 -9.54
C LEU A 1 21.20 -3.92 -8.40
N LEU A 2 20.21 -4.62 -7.83
CA LEU A 2 20.45 -5.69 -6.86
C LEU A 2 21.31 -6.77 -7.52
N ASP A 3 22.36 -7.20 -6.85
CA ASP A 3 23.19 -8.31 -7.31
C ASP A 3 22.42 -9.65 -7.24
N THR A 4 23.00 -10.68 -7.84
CA THR A 4 22.34 -11.99 -7.99
C THR A 4 22.12 -12.66 -6.64
N GLU A 5 23.03 -12.48 -5.69
CA GLU A 5 22.98 -13.08 -4.36
C GLU A 5 21.86 -12.49 -3.53
N LYS A 6 21.71 -11.17 -3.56
CA LYS A 6 20.63 -10.45 -2.88
C LYS A 6 19.25 -10.78 -3.47
N LYS A 7 19.18 -11.02 -4.78
CA LYS A 7 17.93 -11.47 -5.43
C LYS A 7 17.50 -12.86 -4.98
N GLU A 8 18.44 -13.79 -4.83
CA GLU A 8 18.14 -15.16 -4.33
C GLU A 8 17.73 -15.14 -2.85
N GLU A 9 18.40 -14.36 -2.02
CA GLU A 9 18.01 -14.17 -0.62
C GLU A 9 16.57 -13.65 -0.52
N LEU A 10 16.22 -12.64 -1.28
CA LEU A 10 14.89 -12.06 -1.30
C LEU A 10 13.83 -13.02 -1.87
N LYS A 11 14.18 -13.84 -2.87
CA LYS A 11 13.30 -14.93 -3.36
C LYS A 11 13.00 -15.95 -2.26
N ASN A 12 14.00 -16.33 -1.47
CA ASN A 12 13.81 -17.24 -0.34
C ASN A 12 12.91 -16.65 0.75
N LEU A 13 12.85 -15.32 0.84
CA LEU A 13 11.91 -14.57 1.68
C LEU A 13 10.53 -14.39 1.04
N GLY A 14 10.28 -14.97 -0.14
CA GLY A 14 8.98 -14.94 -0.83
C GLY A 14 8.79 -13.77 -1.79
N PHE A 15 9.83 -12.95 -2.03
CA PHE A 15 9.75 -11.87 -3.02
C PHE A 15 9.88 -12.45 -4.44
N ASN A 16 8.87 -12.22 -5.26
CA ASN A 16 8.88 -12.68 -6.65
C ASN A 16 9.33 -11.58 -7.62
N PHE A 17 10.63 -11.56 -7.95
CA PHE A 17 11.21 -10.60 -8.90
C PHE A 17 10.92 -10.91 -10.37
N ASN A 18 10.28 -12.04 -10.66
CA ASN A 18 9.91 -12.43 -12.02
C ASN A 18 8.53 -11.95 -12.45
N GLN A 19 7.83 -11.19 -11.61
CA GLN A 19 6.73 -10.42 -12.14
C GLN A 19 7.35 -9.35 -13.05
N SER A 20 7.43 -9.66 -14.33
CA SER A 20 7.52 -8.61 -15.34
C SER A 20 6.50 -7.55 -14.92
N LEU A 21 6.89 -6.28 -14.97
CA LEU A 21 5.96 -5.16 -14.91
C LEU A 21 5.00 -5.38 -16.09
N VAL A 22 4.02 -6.25 -15.88
CA VAL A 22 3.01 -6.56 -16.87
C VAL A 22 2.11 -5.35 -16.85
N ASN A 23 1.99 -4.70 -17.98
CA ASN A 23 0.85 -3.87 -18.27
C ASN A 23 -0.40 -4.72 -17.98
N ARG A 24 -0.91 -4.67 -16.77
CA ARG A 24 -2.15 -5.34 -16.37
C ARG A 24 -3.34 -4.50 -16.83
N SER A 25 -3.37 -4.20 -18.13
CA SER A 25 -4.54 -3.58 -18.72
C SER A 25 -5.75 -4.48 -18.44
N GLY A 26 -6.69 -4.00 -17.64
CA GLY A 26 -7.95 -4.67 -17.36
C GLY A 26 -7.96 -5.74 -16.24
N ALA A 27 -6.88 -5.95 -15.50
CA ALA A 27 -6.89 -6.89 -14.38
C ALA A 27 -7.39 -6.20 -13.11
N GLN A 28 -8.52 -6.66 -12.58
CA GLN A 28 -9.00 -6.27 -11.27
C GLN A 28 -7.98 -6.68 -10.19
N ARG A 29 -7.67 -5.78 -9.27
CA ARG A 29 -6.83 -6.08 -8.11
C ARG A 29 -7.47 -7.21 -7.28
N THR A 30 -6.73 -8.28 -7.06
CA THR A 30 -7.24 -9.42 -6.27
C THR A 30 -7.44 -9.04 -4.81
N GLU A 31 -6.75 -8.03 -4.36
CA GLU A 31 -6.77 -7.48 -3.01
C GLU A 31 -8.10 -6.81 -2.68
N SER A 32 -8.80 -6.23 -3.65
CA SER A 32 -10.13 -5.63 -3.46
C SER A 32 -11.24 -6.66 -3.21
N ARG A 33 -11.02 -7.93 -3.59
CA ARG A 33 -12.06 -8.97 -3.48
C ARG A 33 -12.48 -9.22 -2.05
N GLY A 34 -13.80 -9.09 -1.80
CA GLY A 34 -14.42 -9.32 -0.50
C GLY A 34 -14.18 -8.19 0.50
N LEU A 35 -13.72 -7.03 0.04
CA LEU A 35 -13.71 -5.79 0.81
C LEU A 35 -14.84 -4.92 0.27
N ASP A 36 -15.80 -4.59 1.12
CA ASP A 36 -17.06 -3.92 0.76
C ASP A 36 -17.17 -2.49 1.28
N ARG A 37 -16.14 -2.04 1.98
CA ARG A 37 -16.06 -0.71 2.58
C ARG A 37 -14.73 -0.06 2.30
N TYR A 38 -14.72 1.28 2.36
CA TYR A 38 -13.48 2.06 2.35
C TYR A 38 -13.61 3.27 3.29
N TYR A 39 -12.46 3.79 3.67
CA TYR A 39 -12.31 5.03 4.42
C TYR A 39 -11.22 5.89 3.78
N ASP A 40 -11.60 7.10 3.37
CA ASP A 40 -10.68 8.07 2.76
C ASP A 40 -10.13 9.01 3.84
N LYS A 41 -8.82 9.14 3.89
CA LYS A 41 -8.11 10.07 4.76
C LYS A 41 -6.95 10.70 4.01
N SER A 42 -7.01 12.01 3.80
CA SER A 42 -5.98 12.76 3.06
C SER A 42 -5.67 12.12 1.70
N TYR A 43 -4.49 11.56 1.55
CA TYR A 43 -3.98 10.96 0.32
C TYR A 43 -4.32 9.47 0.19
N PHE A 44 -4.87 8.85 1.22
CA PHE A 44 -5.03 7.39 1.31
C PHE A 44 -6.48 6.97 1.25
N ARG A 45 -6.73 5.84 0.58
CA ARG A 45 -7.97 5.09 0.65
C ARG A 45 -7.73 3.74 1.28
N ILE A 46 -8.39 3.45 2.39
CA ILE A 46 -8.24 2.21 3.14
C ILE A 46 -9.45 1.34 2.88
N HIS A 47 -9.24 0.25 2.15
CA HIS A 47 -10.27 -0.74 1.83
C HIS A 47 -10.33 -1.80 2.93
N TYR A 48 -11.52 -2.11 3.41
CA TYR A 48 -11.71 -3.07 4.49
C TYR A 48 -13.07 -3.76 4.41
N THR A 49 -13.30 -4.73 5.29
CA THR A 49 -14.60 -5.33 5.54
C THR A 49 -14.78 -5.63 7.03
N SER A 50 -16.03 -5.66 7.48
CA SER A 50 -16.38 -6.08 8.85
C SER A 50 -16.87 -7.53 8.91
N THR A 51 -16.80 -8.28 7.80
CA THR A 51 -17.34 -9.64 7.69
C THR A 51 -16.34 -10.62 7.06
N GLY A 52 -16.52 -11.90 7.37
CA GLY A 52 -15.75 -12.97 6.76
C GLY A 52 -14.28 -13.02 7.18
N ARG A 53 -13.47 -13.66 6.36
CA ARG A 53 -12.05 -13.93 6.66
C ARG A 53 -11.20 -12.67 6.80
N ASN A 54 -11.52 -11.64 6.04
CA ASN A 54 -10.78 -10.39 6.02
C ASN A 54 -11.31 -9.36 7.02
N ALA A 55 -12.31 -9.73 7.84
CA ALA A 55 -12.92 -8.81 8.80
C ALA A 55 -11.87 -8.17 9.72
N VAL A 56 -12.00 -6.87 9.92
CA VAL A 56 -11.28 -6.13 10.97
C VAL A 56 -12.02 -6.23 12.29
N ASP A 57 -11.36 -5.88 13.38
CA ASP A 57 -12.02 -5.71 14.68
C ASP A 57 -13.10 -4.62 14.56
N PRO A 58 -14.37 -4.93 14.89
CA PRO A 58 -15.46 -3.98 14.70
C PRO A 58 -15.58 -2.92 15.81
N THR A 59 -14.65 -2.87 16.76
CA THR A 59 -14.66 -1.88 17.83
C THR A 59 -14.67 -0.47 17.24
N ASP A 60 -15.61 0.36 17.67
CA ASP A 60 -15.85 1.74 17.25
C ASP A 60 -16.26 2.53 18.50
N GLN A 61 -15.28 3.07 19.22
CA GLN A 61 -15.49 3.73 20.52
C GLN A 61 -16.14 5.10 20.39
N ASN A 62 -15.90 5.78 19.28
CA ASN A 62 -16.46 7.11 19.02
C ASN A 62 -17.81 7.08 18.30
N SER A 63 -18.28 5.88 17.90
CA SER A 63 -19.57 5.64 17.26
C SER A 63 -19.76 6.38 15.92
N ASN A 64 -18.68 6.52 15.14
CA ASN A 64 -18.73 7.19 13.84
C ASN A 64 -18.94 6.21 12.65
N ASN A 65 -19.14 4.92 12.92
CA ASN A 65 -19.28 3.81 11.97
C ASN A 65 -17.99 3.43 11.21
N ILE A 66 -16.84 3.92 11.67
CA ILE A 66 -15.53 3.50 11.19
C ILE A 66 -14.85 2.72 12.33
N PRO A 67 -14.38 1.49 12.12
CA PRO A 67 -13.66 0.75 13.15
C PRO A 67 -12.40 1.50 13.62
N ASP A 68 -12.16 1.55 14.94
CA ASP A 68 -10.98 2.19 15.54
C ASP A 68 -9.67 1.73 14.91
N TYR A 69 -9.61 0.45 14.49
CA TYR A 69 -8.44 -0.11 13.80
C TYR A 69 -8.18 0.59 12.46
N ILE A 70 -9.22 0.89 11.70
CA ILE A 70 -9.13 1.58 10.40
C ILE A 70 -8.72 3.04 10.61
N GLU A 71 -9.29 3.71 11.62
CA GLU A 71 -8.90 5.07 11.95
C GLU A 71 -7.44 5.16 12.38
N THR A 72 -6.97 4.22 13.21
CA THR A 72 -5.56 4.14 13.64
C THR A 72 -4.61 3.98 12.45
N ILE A 73 -4.96 3.12 11.49
CA ILE A 73 -4.18 2.96 10.26
C ILE A 73 -4.15 4.29 9.50
N ALA A 74 -5.31 4.91 9.27
CA ALA A 74 -5.43 6.15 8.51
C ALA A 74 -4.60 7.28 9.12
N GLU A 75 -4.68 7.48 10.43
CA GLU A 75 -3.92 8.49 11.17
C GLU A 75 -2.41 8.21 11.13
N THR A 76 -2.02 6.94 11.20
CA THR A 76 -0.61 6.54 11.10
C THR A 76 -0.06 6.88 9.72
N PHE A 77 -0.77 6.53 8.65
CA PHE A 77 -0.35 6.85 7.29
C PHE A 77 -0.29 8.35 7.03
N GLU A 78 -1.28 9.10 7.50
CA GLU A 78 -1.29 10.56 7.39
C GLU A 78 -0.09 11.18 8.10
N THR A 79 0.20 10.72 9.33
CA THR A 79 1.34 11.21 10.13
C THR A 79 2.67 10.90 9.45
N VAL A 80 2.85 9.65 8.98
CA VAL A 80 4.07 9.22 8.28
C VAL A 80 4.23 9.99 6.98
N SER A 81 3.18 10.08 6.17
CA SER A 81 3.20 10.82 4.89
C SER A 81 3.54 12.29 5.11
N SER A 82 2.90 12.94 6.09
CA SER A 82 3.20 14.33 6.44
C SER A 82 4.66 14.52 6.83
N ARG A 83 5.23 13.58 7.59
CA ARG A 83 6.64 13.64 7.98
C ARG A 83 7.58 13.48 6.77
N PHE A 84 7.33 12.49 5.93
CA PHE A 84 8.15 12.27 4.74
C PHE A 84 8.02 13.42 3.75
N HIS A 85 6.81 13.85 3.45
CA HIS A 85 6.58 14.91 2.47
C HIS A 85 6.95 16.30 2.99
N ASN A 86 6.36 16.73 4.12
CA ASN A 86 6.48 18.11 4.57
C ASN A 86 7.79 18.41 5.30
N GLN A 87 8.39 17.41 5.97
CA GLN A 87 9.60 17.62 6.77
C GLN A 87 10.87 17.14 6.08
N MET A 88 10.78 16.05 5.30
CA MET A 88 11.94 15.44 4.66
C MET A 88 12.00 15.75 3.15
N GLY A 89 10.95 16.34 2.56
CA GLY A 89 10.93 16.77 1.16
C GLY A 89 10.75 15.63 0.14
N PHE A 90 10.32 14.44 0.56
CA PHE A 90 9.99 13.37 -0.38
C PHE A 90 8.72 13.71 -1.17
N ILE A 91 8.69 13.36 -2.44
CA ILE A 91 7.50 13.47 -3.27
C ILE A 91 6.51 12.38 -2.84
N LEU A 92 5.22 12.71 -2.81
CA LEU A 92 4.16 11.71 -2.58
C LEU A 92 4.18 10.66 -3.70
N PRO A 93 3.88 9.39 -3.38
CA PRO A 93 3.71 8.37 -4.40
C PRO A 93 2.73 8.84 -5.48
N PRO A 94 2.93 8.51 -6.75
CA PRO A 94 1.99 8.91 -7.79
C PRO A 94 0.64 8.22 -7.57
N GLY A 95 -0.44 8.96 -7.79
CA GLY A 95 -1.79 8.40 -7.89
C GLY A 95 -1.96 7.57 -9.16
N ASP A 96 -3.01 6.82 -9.24
CA ASP A 96 -3.32 5.92 -10.36
C ASP A 96 -4.62 6.30 -11.12
N GLY A 97 -5.16 7.48 -10.84
CA GLY A 97 -6.39 7.99 -11.46
C GLY A 97 -6.33 8.15 -12.98
N ASP A 98 -5.14 8.38 -13.51
CA ASP A 98 -4.93 8.65 -14.95
C ASP A 98 -4.91 7.40 -15.85
N TYR A 99 -5.03 6.19 -15.29
CA TYR A 99 -4.86 4.95 -16.07
C TYR A 99 -6.09 4.48 -16.85
N GLY A 100 -7.14 5.29 -16.89
CA GLY A 100 -8.33 5.03 -17.71
C GLY A 100 -9.26 3.96 -17.15
N SER A 101 -10.46 3.87 -17.72
CA SER A 101 -11.56 3.04 -17.25
C SER A 101 -11.34 1.52 -17.27
N ASN A 102 -10.25 1.06 -17.87
CA ASN A 102 -9.93 -0.38 -17.99
C ASN A 102 -8.97 -0.87 -16.91
N PHE A 103 -8.58 0.00 -15.98
CA PHE A 103 -7.64 -0.31 -14.92
C PHE A 103 -8.34 -0.21 -13.56
N ASP A 104 -8.10 -1.20 -12.69
CA ASP A 104 -8.61 -1.14 -11.31
C ASP A 104 -7.72 -0.22 -10.49
N ASN A 105 -8.17 1.01 -10.28
CA ASN A 105 -7.51 2.04 -9.49
C ASN A 105 -8.13 2.19 -8.09
N GLY A 106 -8.76 1.15 -7.55
CA GLY A 106 -9.43 1.24 -6.25
C GLY A 106 -10.64 2.20 -6.20
N GLY A 107 -11.05 2.73 -7.37
CA GLY A 107 -12.18 3.66 -7.51
C GLY A 107 -11.85 5.12 -7.26
N SER A 108 -10.58 5.50 -7.17
CA SER A 108 -10.13 6.91 -7.03
C SER A 108 -8.65 7.05 -7.34
N ASP A 109 -8.14 8.27 -7.26
CA ASP A 109 -6.72 8.61 -7.40
C ASP A 109 -5.95 8.59 -6.06
N HIS A 110 -6.55 8.03 -5.02
CA HIS A 110 -5.87 7.86 -3.73
C HIS A 110 -4.88 6.71 -3.78
N TYR A 111 -3.87 6.76 -2.90
CA TYR A 111 -3.03 5.61 -2.65
C TYR A 111 -3.81 4.54 -1.88
N ASP A 112 -3.98 3.37 -2.49
CA ASP A 112 -4.83 2.32 -1.96
C ASP A 112 -4.13 1.43 -0.95
N ILE A 113 -4.81 1.16 0.17
CA ILE A 113 -4.39 0.26 1.23
C ILE A 113 -5.50 -0.78 1.45
N TYR A 114 -5.19 -2.04 1.19
CA TYR A 114 -6.13 -3.16 1.33
C TYR A 114 -5.89 -3.92 2.63
N ILE A 115 -6.87 -3.90 3.53
CA ILE A 115 -6.78 -4.57 4.83
C ILE A 115 -7.32 -6.00 4.71
N ARG A 116 -6.43 -6.99 4.87
CA ARG A 116 -6.73 -8.39 4.60
C ARG A 116 -6.09 -9.34 5.61
N GLN A 117 -6.63 -10.55 5.69
CA GLN A 117 -5.89 -11.63 6.33
C GLN A 117 -4.76 -12.09 5.41
N LEU A 118 -3.53 -11.87 5.81
CA LEU A 118 -2.34 -12.33 5.13
C LEU A 118 -1.82 -13.64 5.73
N ALA A 119 -0.90 -14.32 5.04
CA ALA A 119 -0.20 -15.48 5.57
C ALA A 119 0.54 -15.12 6.88
N SER A 120 0.77 -16.11 7.75
CA SER A 120 1.21 -15.90 9.13
C SER A 120 2.52 -15.11 9.29
N ASN A 121 3.38 -15.17 8.29
CA ASN A 121 4.70 -14.51 8.26
C ASN A 121 4.71 -13.15 7.54
N PHE A 122 3.57 -12.65 7.07
CA PHE A 122 3.48 -11.37 6.39
C PHE A 122 2.80 -10.32 7.27
N TYR A 123 3.45 -9.19 7.48
CA TYR A 123 2.86 -7.99 8.10
C TYR A 123 2.08 -7.17 7.07
N GLY A 124 2.62 -7.07 5.88
CA GLY A 124 2.09 -6.36 4.73
C GLY A 124 3.04 -6.50 3.55
N TYR A 125 2.63 -5.98 2.40
CA TYR A 125 3.46 -5.88 1.21
C TYR A 125 3.00 -4.72 0.34
N VAL A 126 3.90 -4.26 -0.52
CA VAL A 126 3.61 -3.28 -1.57
C VAL A 126 3.62 -4.01 -2.91
N GLN A 127 2.60 -3.78 -3.71
CA GLN A 127 2.48 -4.30 -5.07
C GLN A 127 2.69 -3.16 -6.07
N PHE A 128 3.71 -3.28 -6.88
CA PHE A 128 3.95 -2.36 -8.00
C PHE A 128 3.01 -2.66 -9.17
N GLU A 129 2.61 -1.62 -9.89
CA GLU A 129 1.63 -1.74 -10.98
C GLU A 129 2.15 -1.19 -12.30
N GLN A 130 2.20 0.12 -12.47
CA GLN A 130 2.53 0.76 -13.74
C GLN A 130 3.52 1.91 -13.58
N TYR A 131 4.22 2.21 -14.67
CA TYR A 131 5.02 3.43 -14.74
C TYR A 131 4.12 4.66 -14.81
N ALA A 132 4.36 5.60 -13.90
CA ALA A 132 3.73 6.91 -13.93
C ALA A 132 4.61 7.86 -14.76
N SER A 133 4.11 8.29 -15.90
CA SER A 133 4.83 9.22 -16.77
C SER A 133 5.00 10.57 -16.08
N GLY A 134 6.21 11.07 -16.01
CA GLY A 134 6.50 12.42 -15.55
C GLY A 134 6.59 12.64 -14.03
N ASN A 135 6.40 11.59 -13.23
CA ASN A 135 6.34 11.70 -11.75
C ASN A 135 7.58 11.15 -11.04
N GLY A 136 8.73 11.14 -11.65
CA GLY A 136 9.92 10.55 -11.06
C GLY A 136 11.09 11.51 -10.86
N ASP A 137 10.90 12.78 -11.15
CA ASP A 137 11.98 13.75 -11.00
C ASP A 137 12.01 14.33 -9.59
N ASN A 138 12.97 13.87 -8.81
CA ASN A 138 13.34 14.56 -7.59
C ASN A 138 14.27 15.72 -7.92
N GLU A 139 13.73 16.91 -8.07
CA GLU A 139 14.49 18.14 -8.34
C GLU A 139 15.52 18.47 -7.25
N THR A 140 15.44 17.80 -6.10
CA THR A 140 16.35 18.07 -4.96
C THR A 140 17.70 17.36 -5.06
N THR A 141 17.85 16.39 -5.96
CA THR A 141 19.10 15.67 -6.13
C THR A 141 19.77 16.08 -7.45
N SER A 142 20.65 17.07 -7.41
CA SER A 142 21.41 17.54 -8.57
C SER A 142 22.13 16.39 -9.29
N GLY A 143 21.80 16.18 -10.57
CA GLY A 143 22.46 15.19 -11.43
C GLY A 143 21.84 13.79 -11.42
N VAL A 144 20.77 13.56 -10.68
CA VAL A 144 20.01 12.30 -10.70
C VAL A 144 18.60 12.59 -11.20
N THR A 145 18.31 12.18 -12.42
CA THR A 145 16.95 12.23 -12.97
C THR A 145 16.26 10.90 -12.64
N GLU A 146 15.34 10.90 -11.69
CA GLU A 146 14.46 9.76 -11.46
C GLU A 146 13.46 9.69 -12.62
N LYS A 147 13.72 8.82 -13.56
CA LYS A 147 12.80 8.57 -14.67
C LYS A 147 11.88 7.44 -14.30
N ASN A 148 10.58 7.67 -14.40
CA ASN A 148 9.52 6.68 -14.26
C ASN A 148 9.27 6.24 -12.81
N ALA A 149 8.61 7.08 -12.03
CA ALA A 149 7.93 6.60 -10.82
C ALA A 149 6.97 5.45 -11.17
N ILE A 150 6.73 4.58 -10.22
CA ILE A 150 5.84 3.43 -10.39
C ILE A 150 4.68 3.59 -9.44
N THR A 151 3.44 3.49 -9.93
CA THR A 151 2.28 3.38 -9.05
C THR A 151 2.31 2.07 -8.29
N SER A 152 1.72 2.08 -7.14
CA SER A 152 1.64 0.89 -6.29
C SER A 152 0.45 0.99 -5.35
N TYR A 153 0.08 -0.13 -4.77
CA TYR A 153 -0.82 -0.20 -3.63
C TYR A 153 -0.21 -1.06 -2.54
N MET A 154 -0.76 -0.98 -1.35
CA MET A 154 -0.31 -1.75 -0.19
C MET A 154 -1.39 -2.72 0.27
N ALA A 155 -0.99 -3.92 0.69
CA ALA A 155 -1.84 -4.81 1.46
C ALA A 155 -1.28 -4.96 2.86
N MET A 156 -2.15 -4.84 3.87
CA MET A 156 -1.81 -4.95 5.29
C MET A 156 -2.70 -5.98 5.99
N ARG A 157 -2.23 -6.49 7.11
CA ARG A 157 -3.02 -7.43 7.91
C ARG A 157 -4.24 -6.76 8.52
N ASN A 158 -5.31 -7.54 8.65
CA ASN A 158 -6.51 -7.15 9.36
C ASN A 158 -6.39 -7.27 10.89
N SER A 159 -5.29 -7.81 11.41
CA SER A 159 -5.00 -7.88 12.85
C SER A 159 -3.53 -8.20 13.11
N TYR A 160 -2.95 -7.56 14.11
CA TYR A 160 -1.60 -7.83 14.62
C TYR A 160 -1.64 -8.41 16.06
N LYS A 161 -2.80 -8.82 16.56
CA LYS A 161 -2.98 -9.30 17.96
C LYS A 161 -2.09 -10.48 18.36
N ASN A 162 -1.64 -11.28 17.38
CA ASN A 162 -0.79 -12.46 17.63
C ASN A 162 0.68 -12.23 17.23
N PHE A 163 1.05 -10.99 16.94
CA PHE A 163 2.42 -10.64 16.62
C PHE A 163 3.08 -10.00 17.84
N ASN A 164 4.19 -10.55 18.26
CA ASN A 164 4.99 -9.99 19.35
C ASN A 164 5.92 -8.91 18.76
N LEU A 165 5.33 -7.76 18.39
CA LEU A 165 6.05 -6.66 17.73
C LEU A 165 7.16 -6.06 18.57
N LEU A 166 7.17 -6.30 19.90
CA LEU A 166 8.14 -5.71 20.82
C LEU A 166 9.40 -6.58 21.03
N SER A 167 9.38 -7.85 20.64
CA SER A 167 10.55 -8.74 20.81
C SER A 167 11.54 -8.71 19.65
N GLU A 168 11.24 -7.97 18.58
CA GLU A 168 12.09 -7.89 17.38
C GLU A 168 12.79 -6.51 17.23
N ILE A 169 12.70 -5.66 18.25
CA ILE A 169 13.28 -4.29 18.23
C ILE A 169 14.49 -4.16 19.18
N GLU A 170 14.98 -5.24 19.76
CA GLU A 170 16.25 -5.26 20.50
C GLU A 170 17.48 -5.46 19.63
#